data_b6ef07ef3cd758d23f496dbe7302bbc7
#
_entry.id   b6ef07ef3cd758d23f496dbe7302bbc7
#
_cell.length_a   1.000
_cell.length_b   1.000
_cell.length_c   1.000
_cell.angle_alpha   90.00
_cell.angle_beta   90.00
_cell.angle_gamma   90.00
#
_symmetry.space_group_name_H-M   'P 1'
#
loop_
_entity.id
_entity.type
_entity.pdbx_description
1 polymer ?
#
loop_
_entity_poly.entity_id
_entity_poly.type
_entity_poly.pdbx_seq_one_letter_code
_entity_poly.pdbx_strand_id
1 'polypeptide(L)'
;MTYGYARCSTDETRQDIDRQRRELRKLGVEADTEIFWEYESGTKADRPELLKLFGLLQSGDTLVATEVSRLTRSTKHLCEILQLIQERHVRLVIGTFVIDCRSEEIDPMTKGMLLMWGVFSEMERDIISQRVKSGLANAKAKGKTLGRPRRTPENIPDRFWRYYRLYLAGEMTISDMAKLLQCSRNTIYSYILLIADDKTSDNRRN
;
A
#
# COMPACT_ATOMS: atom_id res chain seq x y z
N MET A 1 19.17 -2.76 -23.86
CA MET A 1 18.75 -4.18 -23.96
C MET A 1 17.22 -4.26 -24.02
N THR A 2 16.65 -5.42 -24.41
CA THR A 2 15.20 -5.61 -24.49
C THR A 2 14.78 -6.71 -23.51
N TYR A 3 14.04 -6.35 -22.49
CA TYR A 3 13.58 -7.26 -21.46
C TYR A 3 12.11 -7.56 -21.61
N GLY A 4 11.72 -8.81 -21.46
CA GLY A 4 10.34 -9.27 -21.47
C GLY A 4 9.82 -9.59 -20.07
N TYR A 5 8.55 -9.28 -19.83
CA TYR A 5 7.88 -9.69 -18.61
C TYR A 5 6.62 -10.50 -18.92
N ALA A 6 6.50 -11.66 -18.28
CA ALA A 6 5.35 -12.53 -18.36
C ALA A 6 4.80 -12.85 -16.97
N ARG A 7 3.48 -12.97 -16.85
CA ARG A 7 2.82 -13.33 -15.61
C ARG A 7 1.67 -14.30 -15.87
N CYS A 8 1.61 -15.35 -15.08
CA CYS A 8 0.51 -16.31 -15.11
C CYS A 8 -0.20 -16.36 -13.75
N SER A 9 -1.50 -16.66 -13.76
CA SER A 9 -2.21 -17.02 -12.53
C SER A 9 -1.84 -18.45 -12.13
N THR A 10 -2.02 -18.80 -10.86
CA THR A 10 -1.76 -20.16 -10.36
C THR A 10 -2.62 -21.24 -11.03
N ASP A 11 -3.74 -20.83 -11.64
CA ASP A 11 -4.65 -21.73 -12.39
C ASP A 11 -4.26 -21.86 -13.85
N GLU A 12 -3.31 -21.04 -14.35
CA GLU A 12 -2.81 -21.11 -15.73
C GLU A 12 -1.72 -22.18 -15.86
N THR A 13 -1.72 -22.88 -16.98
CA THR A 13 -0.78 -23.98 -17.23
C THR A 13 0.59 -23.50 -17.71
N ARG A 14 1.58 -24.40 -17.68
CA ARG A 14 2.90 -24.18 -18.26
C ARG A 14 2.84 -23.75 -19.73
N GLN A 15 1.81 -24.19 -20.46
CA GLN A 15 1.57 -23.83 -21.86
C GLN A 15 1.31 -22.33 -22.06
N ASP A 16 0.71 -21.66 -21.08
CA ASP A 16 0.41 -20.23 -21.15
C ASP A 16 1.67 -19.37 -21.02
N ILE A 17 2.64 -19.81 -20.20
CA ILE A 17 3.96 -19.14 -20.12
C ILE A 17 4.71 -19.29 -21.44
N ASP A 18 4.72 -20.49 -22.02
CA ASP A 18 5.43 -20.74 -23.28
C ASP A 18 4.80 -19.97 -24.44
N ARG A 19 3.48 -19.75 -24.41
CA ARG A 19 2.79 -18.86 -25.35
C ARG A 19 3.27 -17.42 -25.17
N GLN A 20 3.24 -16.89 -23.95
CA GLN A 20 3.69 -15.52 -23.68
C GLN A 20 5.15 -15.31 -24.05
N ARG A 21 6.04 -16.27 -23.78
CA ARG A 21 7.45 -16.22 -24.21
C ARG A 21 7.58 -16.11 -25.74
N ARG A 22 6.81 -16.89 -26.50
CA ARG A 22 6.79 -16.80 -27.97
C ARG A 22 6.29 -15.43 -28.45
N GLU A 23 5.29 -14.86 -27.80
CA GLU A 23 4.77 -13.53 -28.09
C GLU A 23 5.80 -12.44 -27.78
N LEU A 24 6.48 -12.52 -26.62
CA LEU A 24 7.56 -11.60 -26.24
C LEU A 24 8.73 -11.63 -27.23
N ARG A 25 9.11 -12.81 -27.72
CA ARG A 25 10.13 -12.94 -28.78
C ARG A 25 9.71 -12.26 -30.08
N LYS A 26 8.43 -12.37 -30.48
CA LYS A 26 7.91 -11.65 -31.66
C LYS A 26 7.92 -10.12 -31.46
N LEU A 27 7.89 -9.65 -30.22
CA LEU A 27 7.97 -8.24 -29.86
C LEU A 27 9.40 -7.75 -29.67
N GLY A 28 10.41 -8.57 -29.95
CA GLY A 28 11.83 -8.19 -29.99
C GLY A 28 12.66 -8.57 -28.77
N VAL A 29 12.19 -9.48 -27.91
CA VAL A 29 13.03 -10.07 -26.84
C VAL A 29 13.81 -11.24 -27.46
N GLU A 30 15.14 -11.13 -27.51
CA GLU A 30 16.00 -12.08 -28.24
C GLU A 30 16.34 -13.31 -27.41
N ALA A 31 16.74 -13.12 -26.14
CA ALA A 31 17.19 -14.21 -25.28
C ALA A 31 16.17 -14.60 -24.21
N ASP A 32 16.07 -15.88 -23.87
CA ASP A 32 15.23 -16.37 -22.78
C ASP A 32 15.69 -15.86 -21.40
N THR A 33 16.96 -15.54 -21.24
CA THR A 33 17.54 -14.97 -20.02
C THR A 33 17.04 -13.52 -19.77
N GLU A 34 16.52 -12.87 -20.79
CA GLU A 34 15.95 -11.53 -20.74
C GLU A 34 14.43 -11.55 -20.44
N ILE A 35 13.80 -12.74 -20.36
CA ILE A 35 12.40 -12.91 -20.03
C ILE A 35 12.24 -13.23 -18.56
N PHE A 36 11.72 -12.26 -17.81
CA PHE A 36 11.31 -12.41 -16.42
C PHE A 36 9.88 -12.89 -16.33
N TRP A 37 9.63 -13.88 -15.52
CA TRP A 37 8.28 -14.42 -15.40
C TRP A 37 7.99 -14.92 -13.99
N GLU A 38 6.72 -14.84 -13.57
CA GLU A 38 6.29 -15.30 -12.26
C GLU A 38 4.84 -15.80 -12.27
N TYR A 39 4.53 -16.64 -11.27
CA TYR A 39 3.16 -17.01 -10.96
C TYR A 39 2.62 -16.09 -9.88
N GLU A 40 1.42 -15.52 -10.10
CA GLU A 40 0.73 -14.77 -9.08
C GLU A 40 -0.16 -15.70 -8.25
N SER A 41 0.17 -15.92 -6.97
CA SER A 41 -0.76 -16.49 -6.00
C SER A 41 -1.73 -15.40 -5.55
N GLY A 42 -3.05 -15.66 -5.60
CA GLY A 42 -4.14 -14.68 -5.48
C GLY A 42 -4.17 -13.82 -4.20
N THR A 43 -3.29 -14.04 -3.22
CA THR A 43 -3.28 -13.33 -1.92
C THR A 43 -2.03 -12.50 -1.65
N LYS A 44 -0.94 -12.65 -2.41
CA LYS A 44 0.28 -11.87 -2.20
C LYS A 44 0.66 -11.11 -3.47
N ALA A 45 0.72 -9.79 -3.36
CA ALA A 45 1.17 -8.88 -4.41
C ALA A 45 2.71 -8.85 -4.56
N ASP A 46 3.42 -9.82 -3.98
CA ASP A 46 4.88 -9.90 -4.10
C ASP A 46 5.24 -10.35 -5.51
N ARG A 47 5.89 -9.46 -6.24
CA ARG A 47 6.36 -9.66 -7.63
C ARG A 47 7.87 -9.55 -7.69
N PRO A 48 8.59 -10.54 -7.14
CA PRO A 48 10.04 -10.46 -7.03
C PRO A 48 10.73 -10.36 -8.41
N GLU A 49 10.21 -11.06 -9.41
CA GLU A 49 10.81 -11.02 -10.75
C GLU A 49 10.54 -9.68 -11.46
N LEU A 50 9.37 -9.07 -11.27
CA LEU A 50 9.11 -7.72 -11.76
C LEU A 50 9.99 -6.67 -11.07
N LEU A 51 10.13 -6.75 -9.76
CA LEU A 51 10.99 -5.83 -8.99
C LEU A 51 12.46 -5.98 -9.38
N LYS A 52 12.93 -7.21 -9.56
CA LYS A 52 14.28 -7.51 -10.06
C LYS A 52 14.49 -6.92 -11.45
N LEU A 53 13.54 -7.12 -12.35
CA LEU A 53 13.57 -6.53 -13.70
C LEU A 53 13.66 -5.01 -13.62
N PHE A 54 12.83 -4.36 -12.81
CA PHE A 54 12.91 -2.91 -12.62
C PHE A 54 14.27 -2.46 -12.08
N GLY A 55 14.91 -3.25 -11.21
CA GLY A 55 16.25 -2.97 -10.72
C GLY A 55 17.33 -3.02 -11.80
N LEU A 56 17.13 -3.79 -12.86
CA LEU A 56 18.08 -3.96 -13.97
C LEU A 56 17.93 -2.93 -15.09
N LEU A 57 16.73 -2.35 -15.25
CA LEU A 57 16.46 -1.39 -16.33
C LEU A 57 17.36 -0.16 -16.26
N GLN A 58 18.02 0.11 -17.39
CA GLN A 58 18.87 1.28 -17.60
C GLN A 58 18.31 2.17 -18.70
N SER A 59 18.81 3.41 -18.77
CA SER A 59 18.46 4.34 -19.84
C SER A 59 18.76 3.73 -21.22
N GLY A 60 17.81 3.85 -22.13
CA GLY A 60 17.87 3.27 -23.47
C GLY A 60 17.34 1.84 -23.61
N ASP A 61 17.04 1.17 -22.48
CA ASP A 61 16.46 -0.17 -22.51
C ASP A 61 15.00 -0.18 -22.98
N THR A 62 14.52 -1.37 -23.31
CA THR A 62 13.11 -1.61 -23.68
C THR A 62 12.50 -2.65 -22.75
N LEU A 63 11.37 -2.33 -22.14
CA LEU A 63 10.52 -3.26 -21.40
C LEU A 63 9.35 -3.71 -22.28
N VAL A 64 9.16 -5.01 -22.42
CA VAL A 64 8.11 -5.60 -23.27
C VAL A 64 7.16 -6.44 -22.43
N ALA A 65 5.86 -6.24 -22.61
CA ALA A 65 4.82 -7.10 -22.08
C ALA A 65 3.77 -7.39 -23.16
N THR A 66 3.11 -8.54 -23.09
CA THR A 66 2.08 -8.91 -24.09
C THR A 66 0.81 -8.09 -23.93
N GLU A 67 0.43 -7.77 -22.69
CA GLU A 67 -0.75 -6.97 -22.34
C GLU A 67 -0.60 -6.28 -20.99
N VAL A 68 -1.39 -5.21 -20.76
CA VAL A 68 -1.35 -4.43 -19.49
C VAL A 68 -1.60 -5.31 -18.29
N SER A 69 -2.53 -6.26 -18.39
CA SER A 69 -2.92 -7.15 -17.30
C SER A 69 -1.76 -8.02 -16.77
N ARG A 70 -0.72 -8.23 -17.57
CA ARG A 70 0.51 -8.94 -17.14
C ARG A 70 1.37 -8.04 -16.25
N LEU A 71 1.51 -6.77 -16.60
CA LEU A 71 2.26 -5.81 -15.79
C LEU A 71 1.53 -5.44 -14.50
N THR A 72 0.21 -5.20 -14.57
CA THR A 72 -0.55 -4.76 -13.40
C THR A 72 -2.04 -4.99 -13.55
N ARG A 73 -2.76 -5.10 -12.41
CA ARG A 73 -4.23 -5.08 -12.33
C ARG A 73 -4.76 -3.79 -11.69
N SER A 74 -3.88 -2.89 -11.30
CA SER A 74 -4.21 -1.64 -10.63
C SER A 74 -3.77 -0.46 -11.47
N THR A 75 -4.67 0.50 -11.69
CA THR A 75 -4.38 1.76 -12.39
C THR A 75 -3.27 2.52 -11.67
N LYS A 76 -3.30 2.55 -10.32
CA LYS A 76 -2.25 3.16 -9.52
C LYS A 76 -0.87 2.58 -9.82
N HIS A 77 -0.73 1.26 -9.79
CA HIS A 77 0.55 0.59 -10.07
C HIS A 77 0.99 0.79 -11.52
N LEU A 78 0.06 0.90 -12.48
CA LEU A 78 0.41 1.25 -13.86
C LEU A 78 1.01 2.66 -13.94
N CYS A 79 0.44 3.63 -13.23
CA CYS A 79 1.00 4.98 -13.16
C CYS A 79 2.41 4.98 -12.55
N GLU A 80 2.65 4.20 -11.50
CA GLU A 80 3.99 4.04 -10.89
C GLU A 80 4.99 3.44 -11.90
N ILE A 81 4.57 2.45 -12.68
CA ILE A 81 5.40 1.88 -13.76
C ILE A 81 5.71 2.91 -14.82
N LEU A 82 4.71 3.66 -15.29
CA LEU A 82 4.90 4.69 -16.32
C LEU A 82 5.82 5.81 -15.85
N GLN A 83 5.69 6.22 -14.58
CA GLN A 83 6.60 7.19 -13.98
C GLN A 83 8.04 6.67 -13.97
N LEU A 84 8.26 5.42 -13.56
CA LEU A 84 9.57 4.77 -13.55
C LEU A 84 10.17 4.71 -14.97
N ILE A 85 9.36 4.33 -15.99
CA ILE A 85 9.76 4.27 -17.39
C ILE A 85 10.22 5.65 -17.89
N GLN A 86 9.48 6.70 -17.52
CA GLN A 86 9.81 8.09 -17.88
C GLN A 86 11.09 8.55 -17.17
N GLU A 87 11.22 8.36 -15.87
CA GLU A 87 12.38 8.79 -15.06
C GLU A 87 13.67 8.09 -15.50
N ARG A 88 13.57 6.85 -15.98
CA ARG A 88 14.73 6.07 -16.42
C ARG A 88 15.01 6.13 -17.91
N HIS A 89 14.26 6.89 -18.67
CA HIS A 89 14.41 6.98 -20.13
C HIS A 89 14.34 5.63 -20.82
N VAL A 90 13.34 4.82 -20.48
CA VAL A 90 13.11 3.47 -21.00
C VAL A 90 11.98 3.49 -22.02
N ARG A 91 11.99 2.57 -22.97
CA ARG A 91 10.89 2.32 -23.89
C ARG A 91 10.00 1.20 -23.32
N LEU A 92 8.70 1.41 -23.28
CA LEU A 92 7.70 0.41 -22.89
C LEU A 92 6.90 -0.04 -24.09
N VAL A 93 6.82 -1.33 -24.33
CA VAL A 93 6.00 -1.96 -25.38
C VAL A 93 4.99 -2.90 -24.72
N ILE A 94 3.71 -2.65 -24.95
CA ILE A 94 2.62 -3.51 -24.44
C ILE A 94 1.73 -3.92 -25.63
N GLY A 95 1.94 -5.13 -26.13
CA GLY A 95 1.28 -5.57 -27.35
C GLY A 95 1.61 -4.65 -28.52
N THR A 96 0.60 -3.90 -29.00
CA THR A 96 0.76 -2.91 -30.08
C THR A 96 1.03 -1.48 -29.58
N PHE A 97 0.92 -1.24 -28.26
CA PHE A 97 1.17 0.09 -27.70
C PHE A 97 2.63 0.29 -27.41
N VAL A 98 3.16 1.42 -27.82
CA VAL A 98 4.56 1.81 -27.59
C VAL A 98 4.59 3.17 -26.88
N ILE A 99 5.28 3.23 -25.77
CA ILE A 99 5.58 4.45 -25.01
C ILE A 99 7.09 4.58 -25.01
N ASP A 100 7.64 5.51 -25.79
CA ASP A 100 9.07 5.70 -25.93
C ASP A 100 9.53 6.95 -25.17
N CYS A 101 10.22 6.74 -24.04
CA CYS A 101 10.76 7.79 -23.21
C CYS A 101 12.30 7.86 -23.29
N ARG A 102 12.94 7.21 -24.28
CA ARG A 102 14.40 7.15 -24.42
C ARG A 102 15.02 8.47 -24.88
N SER A 103 14.27 9.28 -25.62
CA SER A 103 14.69 10.61 -26.06
C SER A 103 14.24 11.69 -25.08
N GLU A 104 14.96 12.80 -24.99
CA GLU A 104 14.54 13.97 -24.22
C GLU A 104 13.26 14.59 -24.79
N GLU A 105 13.07 14.55 -26.11
CA GLU A 105 11.82 14.94 -26.77
C GLU A 105 10.89 13.74 -26.88
N ILE A 106 9.93 13.69 -25.98
CA ILE A 106 8.85 12.69 -26.01
C ILE A 106 7.86 13.07 -27.11
N ASP A 107 7.53 12.11 -27.99
CA ASP A 107 6.56 12.36 -29.04
C ASP A 107 5.19 12.81 -28.47
N PRO A 108 4.42 13.65 -29.21
CA PRO A 108 3.16 14.21 -28.70
C PRO A 108 2.13 13.18 -28.28
N MET A 109 2.09 12.00 -28.93
CA MET A 109 1.16 10.91 -28.60
C MET A 109 1.54 10.29 -27.25
N THR A 110 2.81 9.94 -27.05
CA THR A 110 3.34 9.44 -25.77
C THR A 110 3.10 10.43 -24.66
N LYS A 111 3.36 11.74 -24.90
CA LYS A 111 3.10 12.81 -23.95
C LYS A 111 1.62 12.91 -23.58
N GLY A 112 0.73 12.85 -24.56
CA GLY A 112 -0.72 12.85 -24.35
C GLY A 112 -1.17 11.64 -23.52
N MET A 113 -0.64 10.45 -23.80
CA MET A 113 -0.92 9.25 -23.02
C MET A 113 -0.47 9.39 -21.56
N LEU A 114 0.75 9.84 -21.32
CA LEU A 114 1.28 10.04 -19.96
C LEU A 114 0.43 11.06 -19.17
N LEU A 115 0.01 12.16 -19.79
CA LEU A 115 -0.89 13.14 -19.17
C LEU A 115 -2.25 12.53 -18.84
N MET A 116 -2.84 11.76 -19.75
CA MET A 116 -4.11 11.07 -19.52
C MET A 116 -4.01 10.07 -18.35
N TRP A 117 -2.92 9.33 -18.23
CA TRP A 117 -2.67 8.43 -17.09
C TRP A 117 -2.55 9.19 -15.77
N GLY A 118 -1.91 10.37 -15.76
CA GLY A 118 -1.86 11.25 -14.59
C GLY A 118 -3.27 11.61 -14.11
N VAL A 119 -4.13 12.05 -15.02
CA VAL A 119 -5.54 12.40 -14.72
C VAL A 119 -6.31 11.18 -14.18
N PHE A 120 -6.15 10.00 -14.77
CA PHE A 120 -6.80 8.77 -14.25
C PHE A 120 -6.34 8.43 -12.83
N SER A 121 -5.06 8.62 -12.52
CA SER A 121 -4.54 8.39 -11.17
C SER A 121 -5.15 9.32 -10.12
N GLU A 122 -5.34 10.60 -10.46
CA GLU A 122 -6.02 11.57 -9.59
C GLU A 122 -7.50 11.22 -9.40
N MET A 123 -8.20 10.89 -10.50
CA MET A 123 -9.60 10.48 -10.43
C MET A 123 -9.80 9.25 -9.54
N GLU A 124 -8.93 8.24 -9.64
CA GLU A 124 -9.02 7.03 -8.77
C GLU A 124 -8.88 7.41 -7.30
N ARG A 125 -7.92 8.29 -6.96
CA ARG A 125 -7.70 8.79 -5.60
C ARG A 125 -8.94 9.53 -5.07
N ASP A 126 -9.56 10.37 -5.90
CA ASP A 126 -10.75 11.12 -5.53
C ASP A 126 -11.95 10.21 -5.32
N ILE A 127 -12.16 9.22 -6.18
CA ILE A 127 -13.21 8.21 -6.05
C ILE A 127 -13.04 7.43 -4.74
N ILE A 128 -11.82 7.00 -4.40
CA ILE A 128 -11.55 6.30 -3.13
C ILE A 128 -11.84 7.23 -1.95
N SER A 129 -11.40 8.48 -2.00
CA SER A 129 -11.67 9.49 -0.96
C SER A 129 -13.17 9.68 -0.74
N GLN A 130 -13.95 9.82 -1.82
CA GLN A 130 -15.40 9.94 -1.76
C GLN A 130 -16.07 8.69 -1.16
N ARG A 131 -15.64 7.49 -1.55
CA ARG A 131 -16.15 6.23 -0.99
C ARG A 131 -15.89 6.14 0.52
N VAL A 132 -14.67 6.50 0.97
CA VAL A 132 -14.33 6.52 2.39
C VAL A 132 -15.19 7.53 3.15
N LYS A 133 -15.33 8.77 2.64
CA LYS A 133 -16.18 9.80 3.26
C LYS A 133 -17.65 9.34 3.37
N SER A 134 -18.20 8.77 2.30
CA SER A 134 -19.56 8.23 2.28
C SER A 134 -19.72 7.06 3.25
N GLY A 135 -18.75 6.14 3.31
CA GLY A 135 -18.72 5.03 4.26
C GLY A 135 -18.70 5.50 5.71
N LEU A 136 -17.88 6.51 6.04
CA LEU A 136 -17.83 7.12 7.38
C LEU A 136 -19.15 7.82 7.74
N ALA A 137 -19.73 8.57 6.79
CA ALA A 137 -21.02 9.21 7.00
C ALA A 137 -22.14 8.19 7.29
N ASN A 138 -22.19 7.10 6.52
CA ASN A 138 -23.15 6.01 6.72
C ASN A 138 -22.93 5.29 8.07
N ALA A 139 -21.68 5.04 8.46
CA ALA A 139 -21.36 4.45 9.76
C ALA A 139 -21.82 5.37 10.92
N LYS A 140 -21.61 6.69 10.79
CA LYS A 140 -22.07 7.70 11.75
C LYS A 140 -23.62 7.73 11.83
N ALA A 141 -24.30 7.69 10.68
CA ALA A 141 -25.75 7.66 10.62
C ALA A 141 -26.35 6.39 11.28
N LYS A 142 -25.61 5.26 11.23
CA LYS A 142 -25.96 4.01 11.92
C LYS A 142 -25.55 4.00 13.40
N GLY A 143 -25.17 5.13 13.98
CA GLY A 143 -24.80 5.25 15.39
C GLY A 143 -23.44 4.62 15.77
N LYS A 144 -22.61 4.24 14.79
CA LYS A 144 -21.28 3.69 15.10
C LYS A 144 -20.34 4.80 15.54
N THR A 145 -19.68 4.61 16.68
CA THR A 145 -18.61 5.50 17.12
C THR A 145 -17.38 5.32 16.22
N LEU A 146 -16.97 6.40 15.59
CA LEU A 146 -15.81 6.41 14.68
C LEU A 146 -14.56 6.87 15.43
N GLY A 147 -13.41 6.35 15.00
CA GLY A 147 -12.11 6.69 15.56
C GLY A 147 -11.64 5.70 16.62
N ARG A 148 -10.60 6.11 17.37
CA ARG A 148 -10.04 5.29 18.45
C ARG A 148 -11.08 5.17 19.58
N PRO A 149 -11.38 3.96 20.07
CA PRO A 149 -12.27 3.77 21.22
C PRO A 149 -11.81 4.64 22.39
N ARG A 150 -12.78 5.31 23.05
CA ARG A 150 -12.49 6.06 24.27
C ARG A 150 -12.09 5.09 25.36
N ARG A 151 -11.12 5.49 26.17
CA ARG A 151 -10.76 4.74 27.37
C ARG A 151 -11.88 4.92 28.39
N THR A 152 -12.31 3.84 29.00
CA THR A 152 -13.28 3.81 30.10
C THR A 152 -12.63 3.20 31.33
N PRO A 153 -13.16 3.39 32.54
CA PRO A 153 -12.62 2.79 33.74
C PRO A 153 -12.47 1.26 33.65
N GLU A 154 -13.38 0.58 32.95
CA GLU A 154 -13.36 -0.88 32.76
C GLU A 154 -12.17 -1.35 31.90
N ASN A 155 -11.62 -0.46 31.10
CA ASN A 155 -10.47 -0.75 30.22
C ASN A 155 -9.12 -0.52 30.91
N ILE A 156 -9.10 -0.16 32.20
CA ILE A 156 -7.89 0.00 32.97
C ILE A 156 -7.36 -1.41 33.33
N PRO A 157 -6.10 -1.77 32.97
CA PRO A 157 -5.56 -3.09 33.26
C PRO A 157 -5.52 -3.38 34.76
N ASP A 158 -5.80 -4.62 35.17
CA ASP A 158 -5.78 -5.03 36.58
C ASP A 158 -4.45 -4.74 37.27
N ARG A 159 -3.35 -4.88 36.52
CA ARG A 159 -2.00 -4.56 37.04
C ARG A 159 -1.86 -3.10 37.45
N PHE A 160 -2.61 -2.16 36.84
CA PHE A 160 -2.56 -0.75 37.20
C PHE A 160 -3.00 -0.54 38.65
N TRP A 161 -4.07 -1.19 39.10
CA TRP A 161 -4.64 -1.03 40.44
C TRP A 161 -3.67 -1.41 41.53
N ARG A 162 -2.81 -2.42 41.29
CA ARG A 162 -1.75 -2.83 42.23
C ARG A 162 -0.73 -1.72 42.44
N TYR A 163 -0.24 -1.09 41.36
CA TYR A 163 0.77 -0.06 41.44
C TYR A 163 0.16 1.30 41.84
N TYR A 164 -1.11 1.54 41.52
CA TYR A 164 -1.81 2.75 41.94
C TYR A 164 -1.96 2.86 43.46
N ARG A 165 -2.15 1.73 44.17
CA ARG A 165 -2.12 1.74 45.64
C ARG A 165 -0.79 2.13 46.22
N LEU A 166 0.33 1.64 45.66
CA LEU A 166 1.68 2.03 46.07
C LEU A 166 1.95 3.50 45.78
N TYR A 167 1.45 4.03 44.65
CA TYR A 167 1.53 5.45 44.34
C TYR A 167 0.78 6.30 45.37
N LEU A 168 -0.43 5.92 45.76
CA LEU A 168 -1.20 6.63 46.80
C LEU A 168 -0.54 6.56 48.17
N ALA A 169 0.20 5.49 48.48
CA ALA A 169 0.98 5.33 49.69
C ALA A 169 2.31 6.16 49.69
N GLY A 170 2.66 6.79 48.55
CA GLY A 170 3.93 7.51 48.40
C GLY A 170 5.13 6.61 48.13
N GLU A 171 4.94 5.32 47.95
CA GLU A 171 6.02 4.33 47.76
C GLU A 171 6.46 4.18 46.30
N MET A 172 5.76 4.79 45.34
CA MET A 172 6.05 4.69 43.93
C MET A 172 5.76 5.98 43.18
N THR A 173 6.58 6.28 42.15
CA THR A 173 6.35 7.41 41.27
C THR A 173 5.59 7.04 40.01
N ILE A 174 4.98 8.05 39.37
CA ILE A 174 4.30 7.85 38.05
C ILE A 174 5.28 7.32 37.00
N SER A 175 6.54 7.73 37.09
CA SER A 175 7.59 7.25 36.17
C SER A 175 7.88 5.76 36.36
N ASP A 176 7.87 5.27 37.60
CA ASP A 176 8.06 3.85 37.86
C ASP A 176 6.85 3.03 37.46
N MET A 177 5.62 3.52 37.72
CA MET A 177 4.40 2.90 37.20
C MET A 177 4.43 2.77 35.68
N ALA A 178 4.83 3.82 34.98
CA ALA A 178 4.90 3.82 33.51
C ALA A 178 5.88 2.78 32.97
N LYS A 179 7.05 2.62 33.63
CA LYS A 179 8.04 1.59 33.30
C LYS A 179 7.50 0.18 33.53
N LEU A 180 6.92 -0.08 34.71
CA LEU A 180 6.40 -1.41 35.08
C LEU A 180 5.20 -1.84 34.25
N LEU A 181 4.34 -0.88 33.83
CA LEU A 181 3.19 -1.10 32.97
C LEU A 181 3.53 -1.03 31.48
N GLN A 182 4.79 -0.75 31.12
CA GLN A 182 5.26 -0.60 29.76
C GLN A 182 4.41 0.38 28.92
N CYS A 183 4.05 1.50 29.52
CA CYS A 183 3.24 2.54 28.87
C CYS A 183 3.81 3.94 29.13
N SER A 184 3.27 4.94 28.44
CA SER A 184 3.69 6.33 28.64
C SER A 184 3.15 6.91 29.96
N ARG A 185 3.88 7.87 30.55
CA ARG A 185 3.39 8.62 31.71
C ARG A 185 2.03 9.27 31.44
N ASN A 186 1.78 9.77 30.22
CA ASN A 186 0.48 10.32 29.82
C ASN A 186 -0.63 9.30 29.90
N THR A 187 -0.33 8.02 29.66
CA THR A 187 -1.29 6.93 29.83
C THR A 187 -1.68 6.75 31.28
N ILE A 188 -0.71 6.82 32.21
CA ILE A 188 -0.96 6.74 33.66
C ILE A 188 -1.81 7.92 34.11
N TYR A 189 -1.48 9.15 33.73
CA TYR A 189 -2.30 10.33 34.04
C TYR A 189 -3.72 10.20 33.50
N SER A 190 -3.90 9.68 32.29
CA SER A 190 -5.22 9.44 31.71
C SER A 190 -6.04 8.44 32.54
N TYR A 191 -5.43 7.38 33.07
CA TYR A 191 -6.11 6.43 33.95
C TYR A 191 -6.50 7.06 35.27
N ILE A 192 -5.62 7.88 35.88
CA ILE A 192 -5.92 8.58 37.13
C ILE A 192 -7.10 9.56 36.94
N LEU A 193 -7.12 10.30 35.84
CA LEU A 193 -8.22 11.22 35.54
C LEU A 193 -9.55 10.48 35.36
N LEU A 194 -9.55 9.34 34.64
CA LEU A 194 -10.76 8.53 34.48
C LEU A 194 -11.33 8.04 35.81
N ILE A 195 -10.46 7.69 36.76
CA ILE A 195 -10.86 7.25 38.13
C ILE A 195 -11.43 8.43 38.94
N ALA A 196 -10.86 9.62 38.76
CA ALA A 196 -11.34 10.83 39.47
C ALA A 196 -12.71 11.25 38.94
N ASP A 197 -12.91 11.21 37.61
CA ASP A 197 -14.18 11.55 36.97
C ASP A 197 -15.31 10.57 37.37
N ASP A 198 -15.01 9.28 37.49
CA ASP A 198 -15.97 8.25 37.89
C ASP A 198 -16.46 8.46 39.34
N LYS A 199 -15.55 8.77 40.26
CA LYS A 199 -15.89 9.11 41.65
C LYS A 199 -16.75 10.37 41.76
N THR A 200 -16.58 11.33 40.87
CA THR A 200 -17.35 12.59 40.87
C THR A 200 -18.75 12.38 40.29
N SER A 201 -18.94 11.43 39.38
CA SER A 201 -20.23 11.08 38.81
C SER A 201 -21.08 10.23 39.75
N ASP A 202 -20.47 9.39 40.56
CA ASP A 202 -21.19 8.57 41.57
C ASP A 202 -21.70 9.43 42.75
N ASN A 203 -20.91 10.44 43.15
CA ASN A 203 -21.26 11.38 44.21
C ASN A 203 -22.39 12.40 43.83
N ARG A 204 -22.74 12.49 42.55
CA ARG A 204 -23.86 13.32 42.04
C ARG A 204 -25.16 12.53 41.88
N ARG A 205 -25.14 11.22 42.08
CA ARG A 205 -26.30 10.32 41.93
C ARG A 205 -26.87 9.88 43.29
N ASN A 206 -26.23 10.22 44.39
CA ASN A 206 -26.68 10.09 45.78
C ASN A 206 -27.07 11.49 46.35
#